data_f5ba90eeedd41782a89baf5f2689cf18
#
_entry.id   f5ba90eeedd41782a89baf5f2689cf18
#
_cell.length_a   1.000
_cell.length_b   1.000
_cell.length_c   1.000
_cell.angle_alpha   90.00
_cell.angle_beta   90.00
_cell.angle_gamma   90.00
#
_symmetry.space_group_name_H-M   'P 1'
#
loop_
_entity.id
_entity.type
_entity.pdbx_description
1 polymer ?
#
loop_
_entity_poly.entity_id
_entity_poly.type
_entity_poly.pdbx_seq_one_letter_code
_entity_poly.pdbx_strand_id
1 'polypeptide(L)'
;MRKALLSAALALTLLFPGPGAAALAAESPAPSPLPPIVQRETPANFSAVPVYLDGLLLSRAYQWGDTVYVALRPLCHWAGLEMSWTGDAEHLSLELDGLRVECRVGDQYYVADGRYIYAPDNWFVRENELYLPRYALCKLLNLRDELRDGALLLDGSRLEVLRGGKDYYDLNFPMEDVYWLSHIIGSEAGIEPMEGKIGVGNVVMNRVRDPDFPNTVFGVVYDYEHTVQFEPVSKGTIHDDPKQEDIIAAYMVLEGANTAGECIYFVNPDYGSFWFDNNLDFVKKLGRHNFYVRKGSGNG
;
A
#
# COMPACT_ATOMS: atom_id res chain seq x y z
N MET A 1 -54.21 32.32 -17.49
CA MET A 1 -53.55 32.50 -16.18
C MET A 1 -52.88 31.17 -15.81
N ARG A 2 -51.62 31.01 -16.14
CA ARG A 2 -50.79 29.82 -15.80
C ARG A 2 -49.85 30.23 -14.66
N LYS A 3 -50.03 29.59 -13.49
CA LYS A 3 -49.14 29.76 -12.34
C LYS A 3 -47.86 28.96 -12.57
N ALA A 4 -46.74 29.64 -12.66
CA ALA A 4 -45.42 29.04 -12.64
C ALA A 4 -45.07 28.64 -11.19
N LEU A 5 -44.81 27.37 -10.97
CA LEU A 5 -44.23 26.85 -9.73
C LEU A 5 -42.70 26.95 -9.88
N LEU A 6 -42.10 27.88 -9.14
CA LEU A 6 -40.65 27.89 -8.94
C LEU A 6 -40.29 26.72 -7.99
N SER A 7 -39.57 25.76 -8.53
CA SER A 7 -38.91 24.76 -7.75
C SER A 7 -37.55 25.31 -7.30
N ALA A 8 -37.45 25.64 -6.02
CA ALA A 8 -36.16 26.02 -5.42
C ALA A 8 -35.37 24.76 -5.17
N ALA A 9 -34.38 24.49 -6.01
CA ALA A 9 -33.39 23.49 -5.72
C ALA A 9 -32.44 24.04 -4.62
N LEU A 10 -32.61 23.50 -3.42
CA LEU A 10 -31.71 23.75 -2.30
C LEU A 10 -30.44 22.98 -2.60
N ALA A 11 -29.43 23.66 -3.14
CA ALA A 11 -28.09 23.14 -3.23
C ALA A 11 -27.52 23.07 -1.81
N LEU A 12 -27.57 21.89 -1.22
CA LEU A 12 -26.86 21.56 0.01
C LEU A 12 -25.38 21.47 -0.33
N THR A 13 -24.65 22.57 -0.24
CA THR A 13 -23.20 22.56 -0.22
C THR A 13 -22.77 21.89 1.09
N LEU A 14 -22.52 20.60 1.03
CA LEU A 14 -21.76 19.90 2.05
C LEU A 14 -20.33 20.50 2.02
N LEU A 15 -20.10 21.48 2.87
CA LEU A 15 -18.77 21.83 3.31
C LEU A 15 -18.28 20.64 4.14
N PHE A 16 -17.60 19.71 3.49
CA PHE A 16 -16.71 18.81 4.19
C PHE A 16 -15.58 19.69 4.76
N PRO A 17 -15.34 19.67 6.08
CA PRO A 17 -14.04 20.04 6.55
C PRO A 17 -13.14 18.97 5.93
N GLY A 18 -12.42 19.33 4.85
CA GLY A 18 -11.29 18.53 4.41
C GLY A 18 -10.51 18.18 5.68
N PRO A 19 -9.94 16.97 5.81
CA PRO A 19 -8.93 16.75 6.81
C PRO A 19 -8.00 17.93 6.56
N GLY A 20 -7.96 18.87 7.54
CA GLY A 20 -6.93 19.86 7.48
C GLY A 20 -5.70 19.02 7.25
N ALA A 21 -5.16 19.02 6.06
CA ALA A 21 -3.76 18.92 5.90
C ALA A 21 -3.28 20.01 6.84
N ALA A 22 -3.19 19.68 8.15
CA ALA A 22 -2.23 20.29 8.97
C ALA A 22 -0.98 20.05 8.14
N ALA A 23 -0.75 21.01 7.25
CA ALA A 23 0.54 21.20 6.70
C ALA A 23 1.43 21.14 7.92
N LEU A 24 2.06 20.03 8.13
CA LEU A 24 3.36 19.95 8.71
C LEU A 24 4.28 20.61 7.69
N ALA A 25 3.98 21.86 7.35
CA ALA A 25 4.95 22.88 7.07
C ALA A 25 5.54 23.26 8.42
N ALA A 26 6.14 22.29 9.10
CA ALA A 26 7.26 22.58 9.94
C ALA A 26 8.29 23.15 8.99
N GLU A 27 8.53 24.47 9.10
CA GLU A 27 9.73 25.09 8.54
C GLU A 27 10.87 24.13 8.87
N SER A 28 11.42 23.48 7.84
CA SER A 28 12.58 22.62 8.01
C SER A 28 13.66 23.48 8.65
N PRO A 29 14.15 23.16 9.83
CA PRO A 29 15.34 23.82 10.35
C PRO A 29 16.43 23.64 9.29
N ALA A 30 17.23 24.69 9.07
CA ALA A 30 18.37 24.62 8.17
C ALA A 30 19.15 23.33 8.41
N PRO A 31 19.57 22.61 7.36
CA PRO A 31 20.16 21.29 7.52
C PRO A 31 21.39 21.41 8.43
N SER A 32 21.28 20.81 9.60
CA SER A 32 22.44 20.53 10.44
C SER A 32 23.42 19.68 9.63
N PRO A 33 24.76 19.85 9.80
CA PRO A 33 25.72 18.96 9.15
C PRO A 33 25.33 17.53 9.50
N LEU A 34 25.06 16.74 8.46
CA LEU A 34 24.53 15.37 8.58
C LEU A 34 25.44 14.54 9.48
N PRO A 35 24.89 13.82 10.46
CA PRO A 35 25.67 12.85 11.20
C PRO A 35 26.22 11.80 10.24
N PRO A 36 27.38 11.20 10.56
CA PRO A 36 27.94 10.14 9.73
C PRO A 36 26.90 9.04 9.57
N ILE A 37 26.70 8.56 8.34
CA ILE A 37 25.77 7.52 7.98
C ILE A 37 26.03 6.31 8.88
N VAL A 38 25.12 5.99 9.76
CA VAL A 38 25.21 4.80 10.60
C VAL A 38 24.87 3.61 9.69
N GLN A 39 25.87 2.81 9.36
CA GLN A 39 25.65 1.54 8.66
C GLN A 39 24.78 0.67 9.56
N ARG A 40 23.60 0.32 9.13
CA ARG A 40 22.77 -0.68 9.79
C ARG A 40 23.51 -2.01 9.70
N GLU A 41 23.65 -2.72 10.83
CA GLU A 41 24.28 -4.03 10.82
C GLU A 41 23.57 -4.94 9.83
N THR A 42 24.30 -5.38 8.82
CA THR A 42 23.79 -6.36 7.87
C THR A 42 23.72 -7.70 8.58
N PRO A 43 22.56 -8.38 8.58
CA PRO A 43 22.46 -9.71 9.16
C PRO A 43 23.49 -10.67 8.56
N ALA A 44 24.01 -11.59 9.36
CA ALA A 44 25.04 -12.55 8.95
C ALA A 44 24.61 -13.55 7.84
N ASN A 45 23.32 -13.58 7.50
CA ASN A 45 22.71 -14.61 6.64
C ASN A 45 22.24 -14.05 5.29
N PHE A 46 23.05 -13.24 4.62
CA PHE A 46 22.76 -12.81 3.25
C PHE A 46 23.23 -13.83 2.21
N SER A 47 22.35 -14.20 1.29
CA SER A 47 22.76 -14.82 0.03
C SER A 47 22.78 -13.78 -1.09
N ALA A 48 23.87 -13.77 -1.88
CA ALA A 48 23.95 -12.89 -3.03
C ALA A 48 23.07 -13.43 -4.16
N VAL A 49 22.26 -12.55 -4.76
CA VAL A 49 21.39 -12.86 -5.89
C VAL A 49 21.84 -12.00 -7.08
N PRO A 50 22.13 -12.58 -8.26
CA PRO A 50 22.44 -11.79 -9.45
C PRO A 50 21.17 -11.04 -9.90
N VAL A 51 21.36 -9.79 -10.34
CA VAL A 51 20.29 -8.93 -10.87
C VAL A 51 20.54 -8.66 -12.33
N TYR A 52 19.57 -9.01 -13.15
CA TYR A 52 19.56 -8.70 -14.57
C TYR A 52 18.49 -7.65 -14.86
N LEU A 53 18.84 -6.66 -15.66
CA LEU A 53 17.92 -5.67 -16.19
C LEU A 53 17.94 -5.80 -17.70
N ASP A 54 16.79 -6.09 -18.30
CA ASP A 54 16.63 -6.33 -19.74
C ASP A 54 17.66 -7.35 -20.29
N GLY A 55 17.94 -8.39 -19.51
CA GLY A 55 18.88 -9.46 -19.85
C GLY A 55 20.36 -9.14 -19.63
N LEU A 56 20.71 -7.92 -19.19
CA LEU A 56 22.08 -7.53 -18.87
C LEU A 56 22.32 -7.66 -17.36
N LEU A 57 23.43 -8.29 -16.98
CA LEU A 57 23.83 -8.36 -15.56
C LEU A 57 24.16 -6.94 -15.07
N LEU A 58 23.32 -6.45 -14.17
CA LEU A 58 23.44 -5.10 -13.63
C LEU A 58 24.29 -5.04 -12.37
N SER A 59 23.95 -5.90 -11.39
CA SER A 59 24.55 -5.87 -10.08
C SER A 59 24.27 -7.17 -9.32
N ARG A 60 24.56 -7.17 -8.03
CA ARG A 60 24.11 -8.19 -7.08
C ARG A 60 23.11 -7.57 -6.12
N ALA A 61 22.06 -8.33 -5.84
CA ALA A 61 21.14 -8.09 -4.74
C ALA A 61 21.52 -8.99 -3.57
N TYR A 62 20.86 -8.76 -2.46
CA TYR A 62 20.96 -9.63 -1.29
C TYR A 62 19.59 -10.15 -0.91
N GLN A 63 19.47 -11.46 -0.74
CA GLN A 63 18.28 -12.06 -0.14
C GLN A 63 18.46 -12.17 1.37
N TRP A 64 17.46 -11.68 2.09
CA TRP A 64 17.33 -11.83 3.53
C TRP A 64 15.90 -12.25 3.87
N GLY A 65 15.76 -13.45 4.43
CA GLY A 65 14.44 -14.08 4.54
C GLY A 65 13.81 -14.24 3.15
N ASP A 66 12.57 -13.83 3.04
CA ASP A 66 11.81 -13.88 1.79
C ASP A 66 11.99 -12.64 0.91
N THR A 67 12.73 -11.63 1.40
CA THR A 67 12.89 -10.36 0.71
C THR A 67 14.24 -10.26 -0.01
N VAL A 68 14.19 -9.81 -1.25
CA VAL A 68 15.38 -9.48 -2.05
C VAL A 68 15.57 -7.96 -2.02
N TYR A 69 16.77 -7.54 -1.65
CA TYR A 69 17.19 -6.14 -1.57
C TYR A 69 18.12 -5.79 -2.72
N VAL A 70 17.78 -4.76 -3.45
CA VAL A 70 18.49 -4.36 -4.66
C VAL A 70 19.27 -3.07 -4.42
N ALA A 71 20.51 -3.02 -4.87
CA ALA A 71 21.33 -1.82 -4.86
C ALA A 71 20.73 -0.75 -5.79
N LEU A 72 20.50 0.44 -5.26
CA LEU A 72 19.82 1.49 -6.00
C LEU A 72 20.72 2.17 -7.03
N ARG A 73 21.97 2.49 -6.67
CA ARG A 73 22.89 3.27 -7.51
C ARG A 73 23.20 2.64 -8.87
N PRO A 74 23.50 1.33 -8.99
CA PRO A 74 23.76 0.71 -10.30
C PRO A 74 22.58 0.83 -11.24
N LEU A 75 21.35 0.71 -10.72
CA LEU A 75 20.12 0.82 -11.49
C LEU A 75 19.87 2.26 -11.96
N CYS A 76 20.03 3.23 -11.06
CA CYS A 76 19.93 4.64 -11.41
C CYS A 76 20.98 5.04 -12.45
N HIS A 77 22.22 4.57 -12.29
CA HIS A 77 23.27 4.82 -13.28
C HIS A 77 22.93 4.27 -14.67
N TRP A 78 22.43 3.02 -14.72
CA TRP A 78 21.99 2.42 -15.98
C TRP A 78 20.83 3.20 -16.63
N ALA A 79 19.86 3.64 -15.81
CA ALA A 79 18.68 4.36 -16.26
C ALA A 79 18.94 5.86 -16.54
N GLY A 80 20.12 6.38 -16.22
CA GLY A 80 20.42 7.81 -16.33
C GLY A 80 19.67 8.68 -15.34
N LEU A 81 19.24 8.12 -14.19
CA LEU A 81 18.52 8.82 -13.15
C LEU A 81 19.49 9.46 -12.15
N GLU A 82 19.21 10.69 -11.74
CA GLU A 82 19.91 11.33 -10.63
C GLU A 82 19.38 10.78 -9.31
N MET A 83 20.28 10.51 -8.37
CA MET A 83 19.92 10.08 -7.04
C MET A 83 20.85 10.62 -5.98
N SER A 84 20.30 11.01 -4.85
CA SER A 84 21.03 11.27 -3.63
C SER A 84 20.22 10.77 -2.44
N TRP A 85 20.89 10.43 -1.35
CA TRP A 85 20.19 10.02 -0.15
C TRP A 85 20.96 10.49 1.09
N THR A 86 20.20 10.72 2.14
CA THR A 86 20.70 11.05 3.47
C THR A 86 19.91 10.23 4.49
N GLY A 87 20.46 10.03 5.67
CA GLY A 87 19.74 9.32 6.70
C GLY A 87 20.61 8.92 7.87
N ASP A 88 19.97 8.40 8.89
CA ASP A 88 20.60 7.81 10.07
C ASP A 88 20.09 6.37 10.25
N ALA A 89 20.22 5.81 11.47
CA ALA A 89 19.79 4.45 11.76
C ALA A 89 18.24 4.27 11.74
N GLU A 90 17.49 5.36 11.82
CA GLU A 90 16.03 5.33 12.00
C GLU A 90 15.27 5.97 10.83
N HIS A 91 15.92 6.83 10.06
CA HIS A 91 15.26 7.60 9.01
C HIS A 91 16.10 7.66 7.74
N LEU A 92 15.44 7.49 6.60
CA LEU A 92 15.99 7.64 5.24
C LEU A 92 15.22 8.76 4.52
N SER A 93 15.97 9.70 3.92
CA SER A 93 15.48 10.64 2.92
C SER A 93 16.21 10.37 1.61
N LEU A 94 15.47 10.01 0.57
CA LEU A 94 15.98 9.70 -0.76
C LEU A 94 15.39 10.70 -1.76
N GLU A 95 16.25 11.34 -2.53
CA GLU A 95 15.89 12.07 -3.75
C GLU A 95 16.21 11.21 -4.96
N LEU A 96 15.22 10.98 -5.80
CA LEU A 96 15.30 10.10 -6.96
C LEU A 96 14.69 10.79 -8.18
N ASP A 97 15.53 11.39 -9.02
CA ASP A 97 15.12 12.12 -10.23
C ASP A 97 13.97 13.12 -9.97
N GLY A 98 14.05 13.85 -8.86
CA GLY A 98 13.06 14.82 -8.42
C GLY A 98 11.90 14.25 -7.60
N LEU A 99 11.83 12.93 -7.38
CA LEU A 99 10.91 12.30 -6.43
C LEU A 99 11.54 12.27 -5.04
N ARG A 100 10.85 12.80 -4.04
CA ARG A 100 11.29 12.71 -2.65
C ARG A 100 10.63 11.53 -1.96
N VAL A 101 11.45 10.63 -1.40
CA VAL A 101 11.01 9.45 -0.68
C VAL A 101 11.52 9.48 0.75
N GLU A 102 10.61 9.39 1.70
CA GLU A 102 10.90 9.33 3.14
C GLU A 102 10.50 7.95 3.68
N CYS A 103 11.34 7.42 4.56
CA CYS A 103 11.09 6.16 5.22
C CYS A 103 11.61 6.19 6.66
N ARG A 104 10.85 5.66 7.60
CA ARG A 104 11.28 5.48 8.99
C ARG A 104 11.29 4.01 9.35
N VAL A 105 12.26 3.65 10.18
CA VAL A 105 12.33 2.30 10.74
C VAL A 105 11.12 2.04 11.63
N GLY A 106 10.41 0.96 11.37
CA GLY A 106 9.16 0.61 12.07
C GLY A 106 7.90 1.01 11.33
N ASP A 107 7.96 1.97 10.40
CA ASP A 107 6.87 2.20 9.46
C ASP A 107 6.84 1.04 8.45
N GLN A 108 5.64 0.65 8.04
CA GLN A 108 5.45 -0.39 7.03
C GLN A 108 5.17 0.22 5.65
N TYR A 109 5.66 1.44 5.41
CA TYR A 109 5.49 2.16 4.16
C TYR A 109 6.59 3.20 3.93
N TYR A 110 6.77 3.55 2.67
CA TYR A 110 7.54 4.71 2.23
C TYR A 110 6.58 5.82 1.84
N VAL A 111 6.93 7.05 2.13
CA VAL A 111 6.19 8.24 1.68
C VAL A 111 6.91 8.85 0.49
N ALA A 112 6.34 8.69 -0.69
CA ALA A 112 6.89 9.17 -1.96
C ALA A 112 6.07 10.38 -2.45
N ASP A 113 6.58 11.60 -2.29
CA ASP A 113 5.85 12.85 -2.56
C ASP A 113 4.41 12.87 -1.99
N GLY A 114 4.26 12.39 -0.75
CA GLY A 114 2.97 12.31 -0.06
C GLY A 114 2.16 11.03 -0.31
N ARG A 115 2.59 10.15 -1.20
CA ARG A 115 1.95 8.87 -1.49
C ARG A 115 2.51 7.77 -0.57
N TYR A 116 1.62 6.91 -0.05
CA TYR A 116 1.99 5.83 0.87
C TYR A 116 2.22 4.53 0.10
N ILE A 117 3.47 4.12 -0.03
CA ILE A 117 3.87 2.89 -0.71
C ILE A 117 4.15 1.81 0.33
N TYR A 118 3.36 0.76 0.34
CA TYR A 118 3.52 -0.36 1.27
C TYR A 118 4.91 -0.98 1.17
N ALA A 119 5.63 -0.99 2.27
CA ALA A 119 6.98 -1.51 2.38
C ALA A 119 7.24 -2.02 3.81
N PRO A 120 6.79 -3.25 4.14
CA PRO A 120 6.93 -3.81 5.48
C PRO A 120 8.38 -4.07 5.87
N ASP A 121 9.26 -4.21 4.88
CA ASP A 121 10.68 -4.39 5.08
C ASP A 121 11.41 -3.05 4.96
N ASN A 122 12.36 -2.84 5.85
CA ASN A 122 13.16 -1.62 5.86
C ASN A 122 14.30 -1.70 4.82
N TRP A 123 14.81 -0.54 4.48
CA TRP A 123 16.08 -0.37 3.75
C TRP A 123 17.30 -0.71 4.61
N PHE A 124 18.46 -0.90 3.97
CA PHE A 124 19.74 -0.92 4.66
C PHE A 124 20.85 -0.28 3.79
N VAL A 125 21.95 0.08 4.43
CA VAL A 125 23.17 0.58 3.77
C VAL A 125 24.32 -0.36 4.01
N ARG A 126 25.05 -0.70 2.95
CA ARG A 126 26.27 -1.50 3.01
C ARG A 126 27.30 -0.94 2.05
N GLU A 127 28.52 -0.72 2.53
CA GLU A 127 29.63 -0.24 1.69
C GLU A 127 29.29 1.07 0.93
N ASN A 128 28.61 1.99 1.62
CA ASN A 128 28.11 3.26 1.07
C ASN A 128 27.11 3.10 -0.10
N GLU A 129 26.43 1.95 -0.18
CA GLU A 129 25.38 1.67 -1.14
C GLU A 129 24.04 1.48 -0.42
N LEU A 130 22.99 2.10 -0.95
CA LEU A 130 21.63 1.97 -0.45
C LEU A 130 20.94 0.78 -1.11
N TYR A 131 20.37 -0.09 -0.28
CA TYR A 131 19.61 -1.25 -0.72
C TYR A 131 18.15 -1.09 -0.30
N LEU A 132 17.26 -1.21 -1.27
CA LEU A 132 15.82 -1.17 -1.06
C LEU A 132 15.20 -2.56 -1.30
N PRO A 133 14.12 -2.91 -0.59
CA PRO A 133 13.33 -4.08 -0.93
C PRO A 133 12.87 -4.02 -2.40
N ARG A 134 12.99 -5.13 -3.14
CA ARG A 134 12.69 -5.17 -4.59
C ARG A 134 11.30 -4.64 -4.95
N TYR A 135 10.28 -4.97 -4.15
CA TYR A 135 8.91 -4.54 -4.41
C TYR A 135 8.75 -3.01 -4.26
N ALA A 136 9.41 -2.39 -3.26
CA ALA A 136 9.41 -0.94 -3.11
C ALA A 136 10.15 -0.28 -4.28
N LEU A 137 11.33 -0.81 -4.63
CA LEU A 137 12.10 -0.34 -5.79
C LEU A 137 11.29 -0.44 -7.09
N CYS A 138 10.65 -1.59 -7.34
CA CYS A 138 9.84 -1.81 -8.52
C CYS A 138 8.65 -0.84 -8.59
N LYS A 139 8.02 -0.53 -7.44
CA LYS A 139 6.95 0.46 -7.40
C LYS A 139 7.48 1.87 -7.67
N LEU A 140 8.59 2.26 -7.05
CA LEU A 140 9.18 3.61 -7.23
C LEU A 140 9.67 3.86 -8.66
N LEU A 141 10.07 2.82 -9.39
CA LEU A 141 10.62 2.92 -10.75
C LEU A 141 9.77 2.27 -11.83
N ASN A 142 8.52 1.89 -11.51
CA ASN A 142 7.60 1.24 -12.45
C ASN A 142 8.21 0.03 -13.18
N LEU A 143 9.00 -0.76 -12.46
CA LEU A 143 9.64 -1.97 -12.99
C LEU A 143 8.72 -3.18 -12.79
N ARG A 144 8.85 -4.16 -13.69
CA ARG A 144 8.38 -5.52 -13.45
C ARG A 144 9.53 -6.38 -13.00
N ASP A 145 9.25 -7.36 -12.18
CA ASP A 145 10.26 -8.26 -11.66
C ASP A 145 9.80 -9.71 -11.69
N GLU A 146 10.77 -10.61 -11.83
CA GLU A 146 10.60 -12.05 -11.73
C GLU A 146 11.81 -12.64 -11.00
N LEU A 147 11.55 -13.52 -10.01
CA LEU A 147 12.59 -14.37 -9.43
C LEU A 147 12.57 -15.71 -10.15
N ARG A 148 13.65 -16.01 -10.88
CA ARG A 148 13.78 -17.25 -11.64
C ARG A 148 15.20 -17.80 -11.54
N ASP A 149 15.29 -19.11 -11.25
CA ASP A 149 16.58 -19.83 -11.18
C ASP A 149 17.62 -19.19 -10.26
N GLY A 150 17.17 -18.59 -9.14
CA GLY A 150 18.04 -17.92 -8.17
C GLY A 150 18.54 -16.55 -8.63
N ALA A 151 17.97 -15.96 -9.68
CA ALA A 151 18.26 -14.64 -10.18
C ALA A 151 17.03 -13.73 -10.10
N LEU A 152 17.26 -12.43 -9.90
CA LEU A 152 16.25 -11.40 -10.05
C LEU A 152 16.32 -10.83 -11.47
N LEU A 153 15.24 -10.95 -12.19
CA LEU A 153 15.06 -10.41 -13.54
C LEU A 153 14.18 -9.16 -13.43
N LEU A 154 14.69 -8.04 -13.92
CA LEU A 154 13.97 -6.76 -13.98
C LEU A 154 13.68 -6.43 -15.44
N ASP A 155 12.45 -6.03 -15.72
CA ASP A 155 12.02 -5.48 -17.01
C ASP A 155 11.92 -3.95 -16.89
N GLY A 156 12.84 -3.26 -17.54
CA GLY A 156 12.94 -1.80 -17.61
C GLY A 156 12.12 -1.16 -18.73
N SER A 157 11.39 -1.93 -19.53
CA SER A 157 10.64 -1.42 -20.68
C SER A 157 9.63 -0.31 -20.34
N ARG A 158 9.22 -0.22 -19.08
CA ARG A 158 8.32 0.79 -18.52
C ARG A 158 8.96 1.63 -17.43
N LEU A 159 10.30 1.60 -17.33
CA LEU A 159 11.01 2.33 -16.31
C LEU A 159 10.61 3.81 -16.34
N GLU A 160 10.04 4.26 -15.27
CA GLU A 160 9.62 5.63 -15.03
C GLU A 160 9.60 5.87 -13.51
N VAL A 161 10.22 6.96 -13.07
CA VAL A 161 10.13 7.34 -11.67
C VAL A 161 8.66 7.59 -11.32
N LEU A 162 8.23 7.07 -10.18
CA LEU A 162 6.86 7.17 -9.70
C LEU A 162 6.38 8.61 -9.79
N ARG A 163 5.62 8.91 -10.83
CA ARG A 163 4.98 10.19 -11.05
C ARG A 163 3.51 10.04 -10.77
N GLY A 164 2.92 11.03 -10.34
CA GLY A 164 1.53 11.19 -9.95
C GLY A 164 1.52 12.41 -9.10
N GLY A 165 0.39 13.00 -8.89
CA GLY A 165 0.28 14.23 -8.17
C GLY A 165 1.00 14.20 -6.84
N LYS A 166 1.32 15.38 -6.36
CA LYS A 166 1.95 15.57 -5.05
C LYS A 166 1.03 15.18 -3.89
N ASP A 167 -0.23 14.91 -4.20
CA ASP A 167 -1.22 14.41 -3.27
C ASP A 167 -2.22 13.47 -3.97
N TYR A 168 -3.11 12.86 -3.19
CA TYR A 168 -4.08 11.90 -3.72
C TYR A 168 -5.20 12.53 -4.57
N TYR A 169 -5.34 13.86 -4.57
CA TYR A 169 -6.31 14.56 -5.43
C TYR A 169 -5.88 14.54 -6.90
N ASP A 170 -4.58 14.48 -7.16
CA ASP A 170 -4.02 14.38 -8.50
C ASP A 170 -4.00 12.93 -9.03
N LEU A 171 -4.24 11.95 -8.16
CA LEU A 171 -4.41 10.55 -8.53
C LEU A 171 -5.88 10.32 -8.89
N ASN A 172 -6.13 9.52 -9.92
CA ASN A 172 -7.49 9.14 -10.34
C ASN A 172 -8.19 8.20 -9.34
N PHE A 173 -7.98 8.42 -8.04
CA PHE A 173 -8.74 7.72 -6.99
C PHE A 173 -9.92 8.58 -6.60
N PRO A 174 -11.17 8.11 -6.80
CA PRO A 174 -12.31 8.79 -6.26
C PRO A 174 -12.16 8.97 -4.74
N MET A 175 -12.27 10.19 -4.25
CA MET A 175 -12.19 10.45 -2.79
C MET A 175 -13.30 9.70 -2.03
N GLU A 176 -14.38 9.37 -2.71
CA GLU A 176 -15.44 8.51 -2.18
C GLU A 176 -14.92 7.10 -1.87
N ASP A 177 -14.06 6.53 -2.72
CA ASP A 177 -13.44 5.23 -2.48
C ASP A 177 -12.50 5.28 -1.27
N VAL A 178 -11.70 6.34 -1.13
CA VAL A 178 -10.85 6.56 0.07
C VAL A 178 -11.71 6.64 1.32
N TYR A 179 -12.81 7.40 1.27
CA TYR A 179 -13.73 7.56 2.38
C TYR A 179 -14.29 6.21 2.83
N TRP A 180 -14.99 5.49 1.96
CA TRP A 180 -15.64 4.24 2.34
C TRP A 180 -14.64 3.13 2.68
N LEU A 181 -13.51 3.08 1.96
CA LEU A 181 -12.48 2.08 2.24
C LEU A 181 -11.82 2.30 3.60
N SER A 182 -11.52 3.55 3.98
CA SER A 182 -10.95 3.85 5.30
C SER A 182 -11.94 3.58 6.44
N HIS A 183 -13.21 3.88 6.25
CA HIS A 183 -14.26 3.62 7.23
C HIS A 183 -14.48 2.13 7.46
N ILE A 184 -14.55 1.32 6.39
CA ILE A 184 -14.69 -0.13 6.55
C ILE A 184 -13.46 -0.77 7.16
N ILE A 185 -12.25 -0.34 6.78
CA ILE A 185 -11.00 -0.80 7.40
C ILE A 185 -11.00 -0.45 8.89
N GLY A 186 -11.36 0.78 9.26
CA GLY A 186 -11.40 1.22 10.65
C GLY A 186 -12.41 0.43 11.49
N SER A 187 -13.56 0.16 10.93
CA SER A 187 -14.64 -0.54 11.62
C SER A 187 -14.38 -2.03 11.80
N GLU A 188 -13.78 -2.70 10.81
CA GLU A 188 -13.52 -4.15 10.82
C GLU A 188 -12.13 -4.50 11.36
N ALA A 189 -11.14 -3.66 11.12
CA ALA A 189 -9.73 -3.93 11.39
C ALA A 189 -9.03 -2.82 12.22
N GLY A 190 -9.76 -1.95 12.89
CA GLY A 190 -9.20 -0.78 13.58
C GLY A 190 -8.17 -1.08 14.69
N ILE A 191 -8.13 -2.32 15.18
CA ILE A 191 -7.13 -2.79 16.17
C ILE A 191 -6.13 -3.79 15.57
N GLU A 192 -6.26 -4.10 14.29
CA GLU A 192 -5.39 -5.03 13.60
C GLU A 192 -4.05 -4.36 13.21
N PRO A 193 -2.97 -5.15 13.02
CA PRO A 193 -1.74 -4.63 12.44
C PRO A 193 -1.99 -4.15 11.00
N MET A 194 -1.11 -3.31 10.48
CA MET A 194 -1.24 -2.70 9.15
C MET A 194 -1.50 -3.73 8.04
N GLU A 195 -0.83 -4.87 8.10
CA GLU A 195 -1.03 -5.98 7.18
C GLU A 195 -2.48 -6.51 7.19
N GLY A 196 -3.09 -6.61 8.36
CA GLY A 196 -4.49 -7.01 8.53
C GLY A 196 -5.47 -5.93 8.00
N LYS A 197 -5.18 -4.65 8.25
CA LYS A 197 -5.94 -3.52 7.72
C LYS A 197 -5.93 -3.51 6.18
N ILE A 198 -4.76 -3.67 5.58
CA ILE A 198 -4.61 -3.81 4.11
C ILE A 198 -5.39 -5.03 3.62
N GLY A 199 -5.32 -6.17 4.33
CA GLY A 199 -6.04 -7.39 3.98
C GLY A 199 -7.55 -7.19 3.90
N VAL A 200 -8.16 -6.50 4.86
CA VAL A 200 -9.59 -6.16 4.83
C VAL A 200 -9.90 -5.27 3.61
N GLY A 201 -9.09 -4.24 3.37
CA GLY A 201 -9.24 -3.40 2.19
C GLY A 201 -9.10 -4.17 0.87
N ASN A 202 -8.18 -5.14 0.81
CA ASN A 202 -8.02 -6.01 -0.38
C ASN A 202 -9.29 -6.84 -0.65
N VAL A 203 -9.93 -7.39 0.39
CA VAL A 203 -11.18 -8.12 0.22
C VAL A 203 -12.25 -7.23 -0.41
N VAL A 204 -12.39 -5.98 0.05
CA VAL A 204 -13.32 -5.01 -0.57
C VAL A 204 -12.97 -4.78 -2.04
N MET A 205 -11.71 -4.51 -2.36
CA MET A 205 -11.28 -4.23 -3.73
C MET A 205 -11.35 -5.47 -4.64
N ASN A 206 -11.14 -6.67 -4.11
CA ASN A 206 -11.32 -7.92 -4.84
C ASN A 206 -12.80 -8.15 -5.17
N ARG A 207 -13.71 -7.86 -4.23
CA ARG A 207 -15.16 -7.89 -4.50
C ARG A 207 -15.58 -6.89 -5.56
N VAL A 208 -15.05 -5.65 -5.54
CA VAL A 208 -15.31 -4.64 -6.60
C VAL A 208 -14.95 -5.16 -7.99
N ARG A 209 -13.92 -6.02 -8.10
CA ARG A 209 -13.48 -6.62 -9.37
C ARG A 209 -14.20 -7.91 -9.74
N ASP A 210 -14.87 -8.52 -8.80
CA ASP A 210 -15.55 -9.80 -8.96
C ASP A 210 -16.97 -9.58 -9.49
N PRO A 211 -17.39 -10.27 -10.57
CA PRO A 211 -18.70 -10.05 -11.21
C PRO A 211 -19.90 -10.42 -10.34
N ASP A 212 -19.71 -11.18 -9.26
CA ASP A 212 -20.78 -11.56 -8.35
C ASP A 212 -21.05 -10.49 -7.28
N PHE A 213 -20.31 -9.38 -7.27
CA PHE A 213 -20.45 -8.30 -6.29
C PHE A 213 -20.66 -6.95 -7.00
N PRO A 214 -21.14 -5.93 -6.25
CA PRO A 214 -21.18 -4.58 -6.78
C PRO A 214 -19.81 -4.07 -7.24
N ASN A 215 -19.80 -3.27 -8.30
CA ASN A 215 -18.56 -2.80 -8.94
C ASN A 215 -18.02 -1.47 -8.41
N THR A 216 -18.43 -1.06 -7.20
CA THR A 216 -17.94 0.14 -6.50
C THR A 216 -17.65 -0.18 -5.04
N VAL A 217 -16.73 0.56 -4.42
CA VAL A 217 -16.42 0.40 -2.99
C VAL A 217 -17.67 0.62 -2.13
N PHE A 218 -18.41 1.71 -2.39
CA PHE A 218 -19.68 1.97 -1.72
C PHE A 218 -20.68 0.81 -1.87
N GLY A 219 -20.84 0.32 -3.11
CA GLY A 219 -21.76 -0.79 -3.39
C GLY A 219 -21.40 -2.05 -2.63
N VAL A 220 -20.09 -2.40 -2.56
CA VAL A 220 -19.62 -3.57 -1.80
C VAL A 220 -19.83 -3.40 -0.30
N VAL A 221 -19.56 -2.19 0.24
CA VAL A 221 -19.76 -1.90 1.67
C VAL A 221 -21.24 -2.01 2.06
N TYR A 222 -22.14 -1.51 1.21
CA TYR A 222 -23.60 -1.51 1.44
C TYR A 222 -24.34 -2.61 0.67
N ASP A 223 -23.67 -3.71 0.34
CA ASP A 223 -24.33 -4.83 -0.33
C ASP A 223 -25.32 -5.53 0.63
N TYR A 224 -26.61 -5.38 0.35
CA TYR A 224 -27.70 -6.04 1.07
C TYR A 224 -28.30 -7.23 0.30
N GLU A 225 -27.95 -7.41 -0.97
CA GLU A 225 -28.53 -8.47 -1.82
C GLU A 225 -27.94 -9.83 -1.46
N HIS A 226 -26.68 -9.86 -1.05
CA HIS A 226 -25.95 -11.09 -0.68
C HIS A 226 -25.85 -11.32 0.84
N THR A 227 -26.75 -10.79 1.65
CA THR A 227 -26.69 -10.65 3.12
C THR A 227 -25.88 -9.42 3.54
N VAL A 228 -26.20 -8.82 4.70
CA VAL A 228 -25.36 -7.73 5.26
C VAL A 228 -23.92 -8.24 5.39
N GLN A 229 -23.07 -7.82 4.46
CA GLN A 229 -21.71 -8.35 4.33
C GLN A 229 -20.80 -7.85 5.47
N PHE A 230 -21.10 -6.67 5.99
CA PHE A 230 -20.32 -6.02 7.02
C PHE A 230 -21.19 -5.60 8.19
N GLU A 231 -20.95 -6.20 9.36
CA GLU A 231 -21.70 -5.92 10.59
C GLU A 231 -21.69 -4.42 10.99
N PRO A 232 -20.60 -3.65 10.80
CA PRO A 232 -20.55 -2.22 11.04
C PRO A 232 -21.63 -1.41 10.32
N VAL A 233 -22.05 -1.84 9.13
CA VAL A 233 -23.11 -1.16 8.39
C VAL A 233 -24.46 -1.31 9.12
N SER A 234 -24.78 -2.51 9.59
CA SER A 234 -26.01 -2.75 10.33
C SER A 234 -26.03 -2.11 11.72
N LYS A 235 -24.87 -1.95 12.34
CA LYS A 235 -24.70 -1.33 13.67
C LYS A 235 -24.53 0.19 13.60
N GLY A 236 -24.31 0.76 12.40
CA GLY A 236 -24.06 2.18 12.20
C GLY A 236 -22.61 2.63 12.53
N THR A 237 -21.74 1.75 13.00
CA THR A 237 -20.35 2.07 13.34
C THR A 237 -19.48 2.33 12.09
N ILE A 238 -19.99 2.03 10.89
CA ILE A 238 -19.38 2.41 9.63
C ILE A 238 -19.20 3.93 9.48
N HIS A 239 -19.93 4.72 10.25
CA HIS A 239 -19.86 6.19 10.24
C HIS A 239 -18.92 6.76 11.31
N ASP A 240 -18.30 5.91 12.14
CA ASP A 240 -17.31 6.36 13.11
C ASP A 240 -16.03 6.81 12.36
N ASP A 241 -15.44 7.90 12.80
CA ASP A 241 -14.25 8.46 12.15
C ASP A 241 -13.08 7.44 12.16
N PRO A 242 -12.49 7.12 10.99
CA PRO A 242 -11.36 6.23 10.92
C PRO A 242 -10.11 6.88 11.53
N LYS A 243 -9.23 6.08 12.10
CA LYS A 243 -7.92 6.57 12.57
C LYS A 243 -7.01 6.87 11.38
N GLN A 244 -5.96 7.67 11.61
CA GLN A 244 -4.97 7.98 10.59
C GLN A 244 -4.37 6.74 9.93
N GLU A 245 -4.13 5.67 10.70
CA GLU A 245 -3.62 4.39 10.18
C GLU A 245 -4.59 3.69 9.22
N ASP A 246 -5.90 3.82 9.44
CA ASP A 246 -6.93 3.23 8.61
C ASP A 246 -7.00 3.96 7.26
N ILE A 247 -6.84 5.29 7.28
CA ILE A 247 -6.76 6.12 6.09
C ILE A 247 -5.50 5.79 5.29
N ILE A 248 -4.34 5.67 5.95
CA ILE A 248 -3.08 5.27 5.32
C ILE A 248 -3.22 3.87 4.69
N ALA A 249 -3.85 2.92 5.39
CA ALA A 249 -4.11 1.59 4.84
C ALA A 249 -4.99 1.64 3.58
N ALA A 250 -6.04 2.47 3.58
CA ALA A 250 -6.90 2.66 2.40
C ALA A 250 -6.10 3.19 1.21
N TYR A 251 -5.26 4.19 1.41
CA TYR A 251 -4.37 4.70 0.37
C TYR A 251 -3.42 3.62 -0.16
N MET A 252 -2.78 2.86 0.73
CA MET A 252 -1.88 1.78 0.31
C MET A 252 -2.59 0.70 -0.50
N VAL A 253 -3.83 0.34 -0.14
CA VAL A 253 -4.66 -0.60 -0.92
C VAL A 253 -4.94 -0.05 -2.32
N LEU A 254 -5.33 1.22 -2.43
CA LEU A 254 -5.57 1.88 -3.72
C LEU A 254 -4.29 2.02 -4.55
N GLU A 255 -3.13 2.18 -3.93
CA GLU A 255 -1.80 2.12 -4.56
C GLU A 255 -1.38 0.71 -4.98
N GLY A 256 -2.17 -0.30 -4.67
CA GLY A 256 -1.96 -1.68 -5.09
C GLY A 256 -1.28 -2.58 -4.05
N ALA A 257 -1.16 -2.14 -2.79
CA ALA A 257 -0.73 -3.03 -1.72
C ALA A 257 -1.68 -4.22 -1.61
N ASN A 258 -1.13 -5.43 -1.56
CA ASN A 258 -1.91 -6.64 -1.48
C ASN A 258 -1.30 -7.63 -0.50
N THR A 259 -1.94 -7.80 0.66
CA THR A 259 -1.57 -8.74 1.69
C THR A 259 -2.49 -9.97 1.73
N ALA A 260 -3.71 -9.85 1.22
CA ALA A 260 -4.72 -10.91 1.23
C ALA A 260 -4.76 -11.75 -0.07
N GLY A 261 -3.99 -11.39 -1.13
CA GLY A 261 -4.08 -12.06 -2.43
C GLY A 261 -5.47 -11.90 -3.05
N GLU A 262 -6.03 -12.96 -3.58
CA GLU A 262 -7.34 -13.00 -4.24
C GLU A 262 -8.52 -13.28 -3.27
N CYS A 263 -8.28 -13.16 -1.95
CA CYS A 263 -9.32 -13.44 -0.96
C CYS A 263 -10.49 -12.47 -1.09
N ILE A 264 -11.71 -12.99 -1.04
CA ILE A 264 -12.96 -12.24 -1.08
C ILE A 264 -13.80 -12.42 0.19
N TYR A 265 -13.29 -13.18 1.15
CA TYR A 265 -13.90 -13.35 2.47
C TYR A 265 -12.86 -13.27 3.57
N PHE A 266 -13.27 -12.76 4.71
CA PHE A 266 -12.51 -12.85 5.95
C PHE A 266 -13.46 -13.05 7.14
N VAL A 267 -12.94 -13.59 8.24
CA VAL A 267 -13.65 -13.71 9.52
C VAL A 267 -12.64 -13.72 10.67
N ASN A 268 -13.01 -13.10 11.77
CA ASN A 268 -12.32 -13.36 13.03
C ASN A 268 -12.83 -14.68 13.62
N PRO A 269 -12.00 -15.75 13.70
CA PRO A 269 -12.43 -17.07 14.14
C PRO A 269 -12.95 -17.10 15.59
N ASP A 270 -12.60 -16.09 16.43
CA ASP A 270 -13.11 -15.99 17.80
C ASP A 270 -14.64 -15.76 17.83
N TYR A 271 -15.23 -15.26 16.73
CA TYR A 271 -16.68 -15.10 16.58
C TYR A 271 -17.36 -16.22 15.79
N GLY A 272 -16.59 -17.26 15.43
CA GLY A 272 -17.05 -18.44 14.72
C GLY A 272 -16.61 -18.48 13.26
N SER A 273 -15.96 -19.58 12.88
CA SER A 273 -15.46 -19.81 11.51
C SER A 273 -16.08 -21.03 10.84
N PHE A 274 -16.94 -21.80 11.54
CA PHE A 274 -17.42 -23.10 11.09
C PHE A 274 -18.02 -23.08 9.67
N TRP A 275 -18.82 -22.04 9.33
CA TRP A 275 -19.39 -21.95 8.00
C TRP A 275 -18.28 -21.70 6.96
N PHE A 276 -17.35 -20.78 7.25
CA PHE A 276 -16.23 -20.42 6.38
C PHE A 276 -15.35 -21.65 6.11
N ASP A 277 -14.94 -22.35 7.14
CA ASP A 277 -14.05 -23.53 7.04
C ASP A 277 -14.67 -24.68 6.24
N ASN A 278 -16.01 -24.81 6.23
CA ASN A 278 -16.71 -25.86 5.47
C ASN A 278 -17.02 -25.46 4.02
N ASN A 279 -17.17 -24.16 3.72
CA ASN A 279 -17.67 -23.70 2.42
C ASN A 279 -16.64 -22.95 1.59
N LEU A 280 -15.51 -22.57 2.17
CA LEU A 280 -14.46 -21.78 1.54
C LEU A 280 -13.10 -22.44 1.73
N ASP A 281 -12.12 -22.06 0.91
CA ASP A 281 -10.75 -22.49 1.06
C ASP A 281 -9.97 -21.43 1.85
N PHE A 282 -9.39 -21.84 2.98
CA PHE A 282 -8.53 -20.99 3.79
C PHE A 282 -7.22 -20.69 3.05
N VAL A 283 -6.82 -19.42 3.02
CA VAL A 283 -5.58 -18.99 2.38
C VAL A 283 -4.53 -18.60 3.41
N LYS A 284 -4.87 -17.69 4.31
CA LYS A 284 -3.93 -17.17 5.31
C LYS A 284 -4.62 -16.51 6.49
N LYS A 285 -3.82 -16.26 7.53
CA LYS A 285 -4.20 -15.46 8.68
C LYS A 285 -3.38 -14.17 8.70
N LEU A 286 -4.05 -13.02 8.87
CA LEU A 286 -3.43 -11.71 9.06
C LEU A 286 -4.04 -11.12 10.33
N GLY A 287 -3.19 -10.82 11.32
CA GLY A 287 -3.67 -10.41 12.63
C GLY A 287 -4.61 -11.45 13.24
N ARG A 288 -5.83 -11.05 13.57
CA ARG A 288 -6.87 -11.93 14.13
C ARG A 288 -7.80 -12.54 13.08
N HIS A 289 -7.73 -12.07 11.82
CA HIS A 289 -8.62 -12.51 10.75
C HIS A 289 -8.02 -13.67 9.94
N ASN A 290 -8.86 -14.64 9.64
CA ASN A 290 -8.62 -15.67 8.63
C ASN A 290 -9.22 -15.20 7.29
N PHE A 291 -8.47 -15.38 6.21
CA PHE A 291 -8.83 -14.96 4.85
C PHE A 291 -9.05 -16.17 3.96
N TYR A 292 -10.07 -16.08 3.09
CA TYR A 292 -10.57 -17.21 2.31
C TYR A 292 -10.88 -16.80 0.87
N VAL A 293 -10.80 -17.79 -0.02
CA VAL A 293 -11.32 -17.73 -1.39
C VAL A 293 -12.51 -18.68 -1.55
N ARG A 294 -13.22 -18.59 -2.69
CA ARG A 294 -14.26 -19.59 -3.02
C ARG A 294 -13.67 -20.99 -3.06
N LYS A 295 -14.47 -21.96 -2.68
CA LYS A 295 -14.05 -23.37 -2.67
C LYS A 295 -13.66 -23.83 -4.08
N GLY A 296 -12.44 -24.37 -4.21
CA GLY A 296 -11.90 -24.85 -5.48
C GLY A 296 -11.27 -23.76 -6.37
N SER A 297 -11.22 -22.50 -5.96
CA SER A 297 -10.54 -21.43 -6.72
C SER A 297 -9.04 -21.27 -6.36
N GLY A 298 -8.56 -21.97 -5.33
CA GLY A 298 -7.18 -21.85 -4.82
C GLY A 298 -6.12 -22.70 -5.51
N ASN A 299 -6.40 -23.32 -6.67
CA ASN A 299 -5.46 -24.13 -7.44
C ASN A 299 -5.19 -23.51 -8.80
N GLY A 300 -4.54 -22.36 -8.81
CA GLY A 300 -3.99 -21.72 -10.01
C GLY A 300 -2.54 -21.30 -9.78
#